data_f11cfe695d206010a9ced94305049ac1
#
_entry.id   f11cfe695d206010a9ced94305049ac1
#
_cell.length_a   1.000
_cell.length_b   1.000
_cell.length_c   1.000
_cell.angle_alpha   90.00
_cell.angle_beta   90.00
_cell.angle_gamma   90.00
#
_symmetry.space_group_name_H-M   'P 1'
#
loop_
_entity.id
_entity.type
_entity.pdbx_description
1 polymer ?
#
loop_
_entity_poly.entity_id
_entity_poly.type
_entity_poly.pdbx_seq_one_letter_code
_entity_poly.pdbx_strand_id
1 'polypeptide(L)'
;MTLGVERYGVYLADLNPTRGAEIAKTRPVAVVSRDEMNRHLDTIVVCPLTTTLHPRWRSRIPVVCARRKAEIAIDQIRTISKDRLGKRLDRLSVADAARVRRLIVEMYGE
;
A
#
# COMPACT_ATOMS: atom_id res chain seq x y z
N MET A 1 8.65 -5.73 22.72
CA MET A 1 7.84 -4.58 22.28
C MET A 1 7.43 -4.77 20.84
N THR A 2 6.17 -4.69 20.57
CA THR A 2 5.68 -4.82 19.21
C THR A 2 5.90 -3.50 18.48
N LEU A 3 6.63 -3.56 17.37
CA LEU A 3 6.74 -2.40 16.49
C LEU A 3 5.38 -2.16 15.85
N GLY A 4 4.87 -0.98 15.98
CA GLY A 4 3.61 -0.60 15.36
C GLY A 4 3.72 -0.57 13.85
N VAL A 5 2.57 -0.59 13.19
CA VAL A 5 2.49 -0.39 11.75
C VAL A 5 2.85 1.06 11.44
N GLU A 6 3.80 1.26 10.55
CA GLU A 6 4.26 2.59 10.17
C GLU A 6 3.67 3.04 8.83
N ARG A 7 3.23 4.29 8.77
CA ARG A 7 2.81 4.92 7.52
C ARG A 7 3.96 4.88 6.52
N TYR A 8 3.65 4.49 5.30
CA TYR A 8 4.61 4.31 4.18
C TYR A 8 5.59 3.16 4.36
N GLY A 9 5.44 2.35 5.40
CA GLY A 9 6.07 1.05 5.44
C GLY A 9 5.43 0.11 4.42
N VAL A 10 6.23 -0.79 3.87
CA VAL A 10 5.76 -1.81 2.91
C VAL A 10 5.84 -3.16 3.60
N TYR A 11 4.71 -3.85 3.64
CA TYR A 11 4.55 -5.12 4.34
C TYR A 11 3.95 -6.17 3.43
N LEU A 12 4.27 -7.43 3.65
CA LEU A 12 3.47 -8.50 3.06
C LEU A 12 2.09 -8.50 3.71
N ALA A 13 1.06 -8.72 2.91
CA ALA A 13 -0.30 -8.82 3.41
C ALA A 13 -1.07 -9.88 2.64
N ASP A 14 -1.92 -10.62 3.35
CA ASP A 14 -2.87 -11.52 2.74
C ASP A 14 -4.10 -10.72 2.32
N LEU A 15 -4.31 -10.59 1.02
CA LEU A 15 -5.40 -9.80 0.46
C LEU A 15 -6.64 -10.63 0.13
N ASN A 16 -6.59 -11.95 0.29
CA ASN A 16 -7.75 -12.80 0.06
C ASN A 16 -8.74 -12.72 1.23
N PRO A 17 -10.05 -12.90 0.99
CA PRO A 17 -10.66 -13.12 -0.32
C PRO A 17 -10.84 -11.82 -1.12
N THR A 18 -10.78 -11.94 -2.43
CA THR A 18 -11.01 -10.83 -3.36
C THR A 18 -11.94 -11.27 -4.47
N ARG A 19 -12.40 -10.31 -5.30
CA ARG A 19 -13.28 -10.59 -6.44
C ARG A 19 -12.76 -9.91 -7.70
N GLY A 20 -12.90 -10.61 -8.83
CA GLY A 20 -12.64 -10.07 -10.14
C GLY A 20 -11.23 -9.52 -10.30
N ALA A 21 -11.12 -8.28 -10.73
CA ALA A 21 -9.85 -7.62 -11.02
C ALA A 21 -9.12 -7.09 -9.77
N GLU A 22 -9.65 -7.33 -8.57
CA GLU A 22 -8.94 -6.93 -7.35
C GLU A 22 -7.62 -7.69 -7.23
N ILE A 23 -6.57 -6.98 -6.82
CA ILE A 23 -5.26 -7.60 -6.56
C ILE A 23 -5.40 -8.54 -5.38
N ALA A 24 -5.05 -9.81 -5.59
CA ALA A 24 -5.32 -10.91 -4.68
C ALA A 24 -4.02 -11.53 -4.14
N LYS A 25 -4.18 -12.56 -3.30
CA LYS A 25 -3.11 -13.36 -2.72
C LYS A 25 -2.28 -12.56 -1.71
N THR A 26 -1.17 -13.13 -1.30
CA THR A 26 -0.21 -12.46 -0.44
C THR A 26 0.68 -11.56 -1.31
N ARG A 27 0.63 -10.26 -1.05
CA ARG A 27 1.32 -9.25 -1.85
C ARG A 27 1.93 -8.19 -0.94
N PRO A 28 2.98 -7.49 -1.40
CA PRO A 28 3.41 -6.28 -0.72
C PRO A 28 2.32 -5.22 -0.77
N VAL A 29 2.14 -4.52 0.32
CA VAL A 29 1.23 -3.37 0.41
C VAL A 29 1.94 -2.20 1.07
N ALA A 30 1.67 -0.99 0.60
CA ALA A 30 2.15 0.23 1.25
C ALA A 30 1.06 0.75 2.18
N VAL A 31 1.40 0.97 3.43
CA VAL A 31 0.48 1.54 4.42
C VAL A 31 0.38 3.04 4.18
N VAL A 32 -0.83 3.55 3.98
CA VAL A 32 -1.05 4.96 3.69
C VAL A 32 -1.81 5.69 4.79
N SER A 33 -2.42 4.98 5.72
CA SER A 33 -3.09 5.59 6.86
C SER A 33 -2.09 6.14 7.86
N ARG A 34 -2.48 7.21 8.56
CA ARG A 34 -1.64 7.91 9.52
C ARG A 34 -1.26 7.01 10.70
N ASP A 35 -0.06 7.24 11.25
CA ASP A 35 0.45 6.45 12.37
C ASP A 35 -0.48 6.48 13.58
N GLU A 36 -1.09 7.62 13.90
CA GLU A 36 -2.02 7.68 15.04
C GLU A 36 -3.26 6.83 14.80
N MET A 37 -3.78 6.80 13.56
CA MET A 37 -4.89 5.91 13.22
C MET A 37 -4.47 4.45 13.34
N ASN A 38 -3.27 4.14 12.84
CA ASN A 38 -2.73 2.78 12.87
C ASN A 38 -2.54 2.26 14.29
N ARG A 39 -2.25 3.16 15.24
CA ARG A 39 -2.10 2.78 16.66
C ARG A 39 -3.44 2.49 17.34
N HIS A 40 -4.49 3.19 16.96
CA HIS A 40 -5.76 3.16 17.66
C HIS A 40 -6.81 2.25 17.03
N LEU A 41 -6.69 1.98 15.72
CA LEU A 41 -7.67 1.16 15.01
C LEU A 41 -7.13 -0.25 14.77
N ASP A 42 -8.04 -1.20 14.67
CA ASP A 42 -7.70 -2.58 14.29
C ASP A 42 -7.56 -2.75 12.79
N THR A 43 -7.86 -1.70 12.04
CA THR A 43 -7.75 -1.67 10.59
C THR A 43 -6.73 -0.66 10.14
N ILE A 44 -6.24 -0.84 8.93
CA ILE A 44 -5.31 0.08 8.27
C ILE A 44 -5.73 0.26 6.82
N VAL A 45 -5.34 1.38 6.22
CA VAL A 45 -5.57 1.63 4.80
C VAL A 45 -4.27 1.39 4.04
N VAL A 46 -4.35 0.60 3.00
CA VAL A 46 -3.19 0.19 2.22
C VAL A 46 -3.44 0.33 0.72
N CYS A 47 -2.35 0.44 -0.03
CA CYS A 47 -2.36 0.33 -1.49
C CYS A 47 -1.48 -0.86 -1.86
N PRO A 48 -2.00 -1.83 -2.62
CA PRO A 48 -1.20 -2.99 -3.03
C PRO A 48 -0.11 -2.57 -4.02
N LEU A 49 1.01 -3.30 -3.96
CA LEU A 49 2.04 -3.24 -4.98
C LEU A 49 1.86 -4.42 -5.92
N THR A 50 2.08 -4.19 -7.21
CA THR A 50 1.98 -5.23 -8.23
C THR A 50 3.18 -5.18 -9.16
N THR A 51 3.62 -6.34 -9.62
CA THR A 51 4.65 -6.45 -10.65
C THR A 51 4.06 -6.46 -12.06
N THR A 52 2.73 -6.53 -12.18
CA THR A 52 2.04 -6.35 -13.46
C THR A 52 1.95 -4.85 -13.73
N LEU A 53 2.80 -4.36 -14.62
CA LEU A 53 2.98 -2.94 -14.84
C LEU A 53 2.00 -2.39 -15.87
N HIS A 54 1.45 -1.22 -15.57
CA HIS A 54 0.59 -0.46 -16.48
C HIS A 54 1.10 0.98 -16.53
N PRO A 55 2.21 1.23 -17.25
CA PRO A 55 2.92 2.52 -17.18
C PRO A 55 2.12 3.71 -17.68
N ARG A 56 1.03 3.48 -18.40
CA ARG A 56 0.14 4.55 -18.90
C ARG A 56 -1.00 4.87 -17.93
N TRP A 57 -1.17 4.10 -16.88
CA TRP A 57 -2.24 4.35 -15.93
C TRP A 57 -1.82 5.43 -14.93
N ARG A 58 -2.61 6.48 -14.86
CA ARG A 58 -2.35 7.60 -13.94
C ARG A 58 -2.53 7.22 -12.48
N SER A 59 -3.25 6.14 -12.23
CA SER A 59 -3.52 5.63 -10.89
C SER A 59 -2.39 4.77 -10.31
N ARG A 60 -1.31 4.61 -11.04
CA ARG A 60 -0.19 3.75 -10.65
C ARG A 60 1.07 4.57 -10.46
N ILE A 61 1.84 4.25 -9.42
CA ILE A 61 3.11 4.90 -9.13
C ILE A 61 4.22 3.87 -9.25
N PRO A 62 5.13 4.01 -10.23
CA PRO A 62 6.27 3.11 -10.34
C PRO A 62 7.24 3.31 -9.17
N VAL A 63 7.67 2.20 -8.59
CA VAL A 63 8.62 2.18 -7.47
C VAL A 63 9.57 1.00 -7.62
N VAL A 64 10.65 1.04 -6.87
CA VAL A 64 11.50 -0.14 -6.64
C VAL A 64 11.31 -0.53 -5.18
N CYS A 65 10.81 -1.72 -4.95
CA CYS A 65 10.57 -2.25 -3.62
C CYS A 65 11.32 -3.58 -3.47
N ALA A 66 12.12 -3.70 -2.43
CA ALA A 66 12.92 -4.90 -2.19
C ALA A 66 13.69 -5.34 -3.44
N ARG A 67 14.31 -4.39 -4.14
CA ARG A 67 15.11 -4.57 -5.37
C ARG A 67 14.32 -4.99 -6.60
N ARG A 68 12.99 -4.92 -6.56
CA ARG A 68 12.14 -5.28 -7.71
C ARG A 68 11.33 -4.10 -8.17
N LYS A 69 11.19 -3.98 -9.48
CA LYS A 69 10.29 -2.97 -10.08
C LYS A 69 8.85 -3.38 -9.81
N ALA A 70 8.07 -2.43 -9.35
CA ALA A 70 6.66 -2.63 -9.04
C ALA A 70 5.90 -1.33 -9.26
N GLU A 71 4.59 -1.39 -9.16
CA GLU A 71 3.73 -0.21 -9.14
C GLU A 71 2.86 -0.25 -7.89
N ILE A 72 2.68 0.91 -7.26
CA ILE A 72 1.69 1.09 -6.21
C ILE A 72 0.35 1.36 -6.89
N ALA A 73 -0.64 0.52 -6.61
CA ALA A 73 -1.97 0.64 -7.20
C ALA A 73 -2.85 1.52 -6.32
N ILE A 74 -2.84 2.82 -6.56
CA ILE A 74 -3.68 3.76 -5.82
C ILE A 74 -5.16 3.52 -6.13
N ASP A 75 -5.46 3.04 -7.34
CA ASP A 75 -6.83 2.67 -7.75
C ASP A 75 -7.38 1.47 -6.96
N GLN A 76 -6.52 0.74 -6.26
CA GLN A 76 -6.94 -0.40 -5.42
C GLN A 76 -6.71 -0.15 -3.93
N ILE A 77 -6.72 1.11 -3.52
CA ILE A 77 -6.66 1.48 -2.10
C ILE A 77 -7.80 0.78 -1.35
N ARG A 78 -7.47 0.20 -0.20
CA ARG A 78 -8.46 -0.55 0.59
C ARG A 78 -8.10 -0.57 2.05
N THR A 79 -9.11 -0.78 2.87
CA THR A 79 -8.97 -1.01 4.31
C THR A 79 -8.86 -2.50 4.56
N ILE A 80 -7.88 -2.89 5.36
CA ILE A 80 -7.72 -4.29 5.78
C ILE A 80 -7.54 -4.36 7.29
N SER A 81 -7.78 -5.54 7.86
CA SER A 81 -7.45 -5.81 9.26
C SER A 81 -5.93 -5.85 9.44
N LYS A 82 -5.44 -5.29 10.54
CA LYS A 82 -4.00 -5.31 10.85
C LYS A 82 -3.42 -6.72 10.90
N ASP A 83 -4.20 -7.71 11.31
CA ASP A 83 -3.72 -9.08 11.42
C ASP A 83 -3.44 -9.74 10.07
N ARG A 84 -3.82 -9.08 8.96
CA ARG A 84 -3.45 -9.53 7.62
C ARG A 84 -2.01 -9.18 7.26
N LEU A 85 -1.37 -8.28 8.01
CA LEU A 85 0.01 -7.89 7.76
C LEU A 85 0.99 -8.93 8.27
N GLY A 86 1.98 -9.22 7.45
CA GLY A 86 3.10 -10.05 7.82
C GLY A 86 4.39 -9.25 7.90
N LYS A 87 5.44 -9.81 7.34
CA LYS A 87 6.77 -9.24 7.40
C LYS A 87 6.87 -7.88 6.73
N ARG A 88 7.58 -6.96 7.39
CA ARG A 88 7.98 -5.69 6.76
C ARG A 88 9.06 -5.97 5.72
N LEU A 89 8.88 -5.45 4.52
CA LEU A 89 9.80 -5.64 3.41
C LEU A 89 10.65 -4.41 3.14
N ASP A 90 10.07 -3.23 3.28
CA ASP A 90 10.69 -2.00 2.81
C ASP A 90 9.97 -0.79 3.40
N ARG A 91 10.39 0.36 2.98
CA ARG A 91 9.77 1.64 3.30
C ARG A 91 9.81 2.51 2.05
N LEU A 92 8.74 3.25 1.79
CA LEU A 92 8.75 4.20 0.67
C LEU A 92 9.74 5.32 0.95
N SER A 93 10.43 5.75 -0.09
CA SER A 93 11.25 6.96 -0.01
C SER A 93 10.38 8.18 0.26
N VAL A 94 10.99 9.26 0.74
CA VAL A 94 10.28 10.53 0.96
C VAL A 94 9.62 11.01 -0.34
N ALA A 95 10.32 10.87 -1.46
CA ALA A 95 9.79 11.27 -2.77
C ALA A 95 8.59 10.42 -3.19
N ASP A 96 8.68 9.10 -3.03
CA ASP A 96 7.57 8.20 -3.37
C ASP A 96 6.37 8.41 -2.45
N ALA A 97 6.60 8.61 -1.15
CA ALA A 97 5.54 8.90 -0.21
C ALA A 97 4.80 10.21 -0.58
N ALA A 98 5.54 11.23 -1.01
CA ALA A 98 4.94 12.49 -1.46
C ALA A 98 4.08 12.29 -2.72
N ARG A 99 4.53 11.45 -3.65
CA ARG A 99 3.77 11.11 -4.86
C ARG A 99 2.48 10.37 -4.51
N VAL A 100 2.56 9.44 -3.57
CA VAL A 100 1.38 8.71 -3.08
C VAL A 100 0.36 9.69 -2.49
N ARG A 101 0.80 10.60 -1.60
CA ARG A 101 -0.10 11.60 -1.00
C ARG A 101 -0.80 12.45 -2.05
N ARG A 102 -0.03 12.97 -3.01
CA ARG A 102 -0.60 13.82 -4.07
C ARG A 102 -1.61 13.06 -4.91
N LEU A 103 -1.30 11.82 -5.26
CA LEU A 103 -2.20 11.04 -6.11
C LEU A 103 -3.48 10.64 -5.37
N ILE A 104 -3.39 10.32 -4.09
CA ILE A 104 -4.58 10.05 -3.27
C ILE A 104 -5.51 11.27 -3.26
N VAL A 105 -4.95 12.47 -3.07
CA VAL A 105 -5.74 13.70 -3.09
C VAL A 105 -6.35 13.93 -4.48
N GLU A 106 -5.57 13.73 -5.53
CA GLU A 106 -6.06 13.89 -6.91
C GLU A 106 -7.21 12.95 -7.24
N MET A 107 -7.13 11.70 -6.81
CA MET A 107 -8.12 10.67 -7.16
C MET A 107 -9.34 10.67 -6.25
N TYR A 108 -9.18 10.98 -4.98
CA TYR A 108 -10.22 10.80 -3.96
C TYR A 108 -10.54 12.06 -3.17
N GLY A 109 -9.74 13.09 -3.28
CA GLY A 109 -9.99 14.39 -2.66
C GLY A 109 -10.87 15.27 -3.55
N GLU A 110 -11.18 16.44 -3.04
CA GLU A 110 -11.94 17.44 -3.80
C GLU A 110 -11.05 18.41 -4.56
#